data_00e084742d3ea64991b4f3accae6d6c3
#
_entry.id   00e084742d3ea64991b4f3accae6d6c3
#
_cell.length_a   1.000
_cell.length_b   1.000
_cell.length_c   1.000
_cell.angle_alpha   90.00
_cell.angle_beta   90.00
_cell.angle_gamma   90.00
#
_symmetry.space_group_name_H-M   'P 1'
#
loop_
_entity.id
_entity.type
_entity.pdbx_description
1 polymer ?
#
loop_
_entity_poly.entity_id
_entity_poly.type
_entity_poly.pdbx_seq_one_letter_code
_entity_poly.pdbx_strand_id
1 'polypeptide(L)'
;MARVDNYEQRFGGIGRLYTPEGLARLRQAHVCVIGIGGVGSWVVEALARSGVGQITMIDMDDICVTNINRQLPALSGNIGKLKTEVMAKRVKLINPECVVNIIDDFISPDNQAEYLNRGYDYVIDAIDNVKTKAAMIAYCKRNKIKIITIGGAGGQTDPSKIQIADLSKTIQDPLLAKVRSVLRKDFNFTQNPQRKFAVDAVFSTQPLIFPKMGEGCEVSATMNCANGFGAATMITATFGFFAVSRVIDKLLK
;
A
#
# COMPACT_ATOMS: atom_id res chain seq x y z
N MET A 1 -40.32 3.19 -8.64
CA MET A 1 -39.67 2.48 -7.52
C MET A 1 -38.23 2.97 -7.41
N ALA A 2 -37.86 3.64 -6.33
CA ALA A 2 -36.46 3.95 -6.06
C ALA A 2 -35.69 2.64 -5.93
N ARG A 3 -34.65 2.43 -6.77
CA ARG A 3 -33.72 1.28 -6.59
C ARG A 3 -33.13 1.41 -5.20
N VAL A 4 -33.37 0.41 -4.37
CA VAL A 4 -32.70 0.30 -3.05
C VAL A 4 -31.23 0.01 -3.34
N ASP A 5 -30.40 1.06 -3.29
CA ASP A 5 -28.95 0.96 -3.48
C ASP A 5 -28.34 0.50 -2.15
N ASN A 6 -28.16 -0.79 -2.02
CA ASN A 6 -27.64 -1.44 -0.81
C ASN A 6 -26.29 -2.15 -1.07
N TYR A 7 -25.65 -2.58 0.01
CA TYR A 7 -24.35 -3.24 0.00
C TYR A 7 -24.33 -4.51 -0.87
N GLU A 8 -25.37 -5.33 -0.80
CA GLU A 8 -25.48 -6.60 -1.57
C GLU A 8 -25.58 -6.33 -3.07
N GLN A 9 -26.24 -5.27 -3.49
CA GLN A 9 -26.31 -4.86 -4.89
C GLN A 9 -24.95 -4.38 -5.39
N ARG A 10 -24.23 -3.59 -4.58
CA ARG A 10 -22.90 -3.06 -4.93
C ARG A 10 -21.86 -4.17 -5.01
N PHE A 11 -21.86 -5.10 -4.06
CA PHE A 11 -20.79 -6.08 -3.88
C PHE A 11 -21.22 -7.54 -4.16
N GLY A 12 -22.40 -7.77 -4.70
CA GLY A 12 -22.87 -9.13 -5.05
C GLY A 12 -21.96 -9.87 -6.02
N GLY A 13 -21.20 -9.16 -6.88
CA GLY A 13 -20.16 -9.75 -7.71
C GLY A 13 -19.02 -10.34 -6.89
N ILE A 14 -18.63 -9.67 -5.81
CA ILE A 14 -17.61 -10.15 -4.85
C ILE A 14 -18.14 -11.38 -4.12
N GLY A 15 -19.43 -11.35 -3.69
CA GLY A 15 -20.07 -12.49 -3.04
C GLY A 15 -20.17 -13.74 -3.94
N ARG A 16 -20.37 -13.58 -5.25
CA ARG A 16 -20.33 -14.70 -6.20
C ARG A 16 -18.93 -15.29 -6.39
N LEU A 17 -17.89 -14.46 -6.26
CA LEU A 17 -16.49 -14.89 -6.40
C LEU A 17 -15.94 -15.53 -5.12
N TYR A 18 -16.25 -14.95 -3.97
CA TYR A 18 -15.64 -15.31 -2.67
C TYR A 18 -16.66 -15.90 -1.68
N THR A 19 -17.83 -16.28 -2.12
CA THR A 19 -19.00 -16.73 -1.37
C THR A 19 -19.71 -15.62 -0.56
N PRO A 20 -20.98 -15.80 -0.19
CA PRO A 20 -21.68 -14.85 0.69
C PRO A 20 -21.01 -14.69 2.05
N GLU A 21 -20.45 -15.78 2.62
CA GLU A 21 -19.73 -15.77 3.88
C GLU A 21 -18.41 -14.99 3.76
N GLY A 22 -17.72 -15.13 2.61
CA GLY A 22 -16.53 -14.35 2.30
C GLY A 22 -16.85 -12.85 2.20
N LEU A 23 -17.93 -12.48 1.53
CA LEU A 23 -18.39 -11.10 1.47
C LEU A 23 -18.74 -10.55 2.86
N ALA A 24 -19.41 -11.35 3.70
CA ALA A 24 -19.72 -10.96 5.08
C ALA A 24 -18.44 -10.72 5.91
N ARG A 25 -17.41 -11.56 5.75
CA ARG A 25 -16.10 -11.35 6.40
C ARG A 25 -15.45 -10.04 5.92
N LEU A 26 -15.46 -9.75 4.62
CA LEU A 26 -14.93 -8.48 4.10
C LEU A 26 -15.68 -7.27 4.65
N ARG A 27 -17.00 -7.35 4.79
CA ARG A 27 -17.82 -6.29 5.39
C ARG A 27 -17.47 -6.02 6.86
N GLN A 28 -16.97 -7.01 7.58
CA GLN A 28 -16.54 -6.87 8.98
C GLN A 28 -15.05 -6.49 9.10
N ALA A 29 -14.27 -6.70 8.05
CA ALA A 29 -12.82 -6.51 8.10
C ALA A 29 -12.43 -5.04 8.26
N HIS A 30 -11.38 -4.81 9.06
CA HIS A 30 -10.73 -3.51 9.26
C HIS A 30 -9.30 -3.54 8.73
N VAL A 31 -9.03 -2.80 7.67
CA VAL A 31 -7.71 -2.74 7.04
C VAL A 31 -7.10 -1.34 7.20
N CYS A 32 -5.84 -1.30 7.64
CA CYS A 32 -5.07 -0.07 7.72
C CYS A 32 -4.15 0.06 6.50
N VAL A 33 -4.17 1.22 5.83
CA VAL A 33 -3.30 1.56 4.70
C VAL A 33 -2.41 2.72 5.11
N ILE A 34 -1.10 2.52 5.04
CA ILE A 34 -0.10 3.50 5.45
C ILE A 34 0.65 3.99 4.22
N GLY A 35 0.57 5.30 3.96
CA GLY A 35 1.02 5.93 2.73
C GLY A 35 -0.06 5.90 1.63
N ILE A 36 -0.68 7.06 1.35
CA ILE A 36 -1.75 7.21 0.35
C ILE A 36 -1.21 7.87 -0.94
N GLY A 37 -0.02 7.42 -1.32
CA GLY A 37 0.67 7.88 -2.52
C GLY A 37 0.28 7.10 -3.79
N GLY A 38 1.28 6.93 -4.69
CA GLY A 38 1.11 6.27 -5.99
C GLY A 38 0.60 4.84 -5.91
N VAL A 39 0.94 4.10 -4.86
CA VAL A 39 0.48 2.71 -4.66
C VAL A 39 -0.69 2.67 -3.69
N GLY A 40 -0.57 3.32 -2.52
CA GLY A 40 -1.58 3.22 -1.46
C GLY A 40 -2.95 3.79 -1.85
N SER A 41 -3.02 4.79 -2.72
CA SER A 41 -4.31 5.28 -3.22
C SER A 41 -5.09 4.22 -4.01
N TRP A 42 -4.39 3.39 -4.80
CA TRP A 42 -4.99 2.26 -5.51
C TRP A 42 -5.32 1.09 -4.59
N VAL A 43 -4.55 0.89 -3.50
CA VAL A 43 -4.90 -0.04 -2.43
C VAL A 43 -6.24 0.33 -1.82
N VAL A 44 -6.43 1.59 -1.42
CA VAL A 44 -7.69 2.08 -0.84
C VAL A 44 -8.86 1.90 -1.81
N GLU A 45 -8.67 2.22 -3.08
CA GLU A 45 -9.69 2.01 -4.14
C GLU A 45 -10.10 0.53 -4.24
N ALA A 46 -9.12 -0.37 -4.29
CA ALA A 46 -9.38 -1.80 -4.43
C ALA A 46 -10.07 -2.39 -3.19
N LEU A 47 -9.68 -1.99 -1.98
CA LEU A 47 -10.35 -2.39 -0.74
C LEU A 47 -11.80 -1.93 -0.71
N ALA A 48 -12.07 -0.65 -1.05
CA ALA A 48 -13.41 -0.10 -1.09
C ALA A 48 -14.30 -0.85 -2.09
N ARG A 49 -13.78 -1.14 -3.30
CA ARG A 49 -14.50 -1.89 -4.36
C ARG A 49 -14.66 -3.37 -4.05
N SER A 50 -13.88 -3.90 -3.13
CA SER A 50 -14.03 -5.28 -2.64
C SER A 50 -15.02 -5.41 -1.47
N GLY A 51 -15.65 -4.30 -1.03
CA GLY A 51 -16.63 -4.31 0.04
C GLY A 51 -16.03 -4.36 1.44
N VAL A 52 -14.75 -4.01 1.62
CA VAL A 52 -14.15 -3.92 2.97
C VAL A 52 -14.91 -2.91 3.81
N GLY A 53 -15.32 -3.33 5.02
CA GLY A 53 -16.23 -2.55 5.86
C GLY A 53 -15.58 -1.44 6.65
N GLN A 54 -14.27 -1.52 6.92
CA GLN A 54 -13.55 -0.45 7.61
C GLN A 54 -12.15 -0.26 7.05
N ILE A 55 -11.81 0.99 6.73
CA ILE A 55 -10.50 1.38 6.20
C ILE A 55 -9.94 2.53 7.03
N THR A 56 -8.74 2.34 7.59
CA THR A 56 -7.97 3.42 8.20
C THR A 56 -6.87 3.84 7.23
N MET A 57 -6.73 5.13 7.00
CA MET A 57 -5.68 5.72 6.16
C MET A 57 -4.74 6.57 7.02
N ILE A 58 -3.43 6.38 6.86
CA ILE A 58 -2.39 7.18 7.55
C ILE A 58 -1.53 7.86 6.49
N ASP A 59 -1.63 9.17 6.36
CA ASP A 59 -0.87 10.02 5.45
C ASP A 59 -1.19 11.48 5.77
N MET A 60 -0.23 12.39 5.75
CA MET A 60 -0.45 13.82 5.96
C MET A 60 -0.10 14.70 4.76
N ASP A 61 0.23 14.09 3.63
CA ASP A 61 0.60 14.85 2.44
C ASP A 61 -0.60 15.46 1.73
N ASP A 62 -0.34 16.62 1.12
CA ASP A 62 -1.22 17.22 0.13
C ASP A 62 -1.05 16.61 -1.26
N ILE A 63 -2.06 16.80 -2.08
CA ILE A 63 -2.04 16.43 -3.50
C ILE A 63 -1.27 17.50 -4.29
N CYS A 64 -0.18 17.07 -4.96
CA CYS A 64 0.62 17.93 -5.85
C CYS A 64 0.36 17.63 -7.33
N VAL A 65 0.60 18.61 -8.20
CA VAL A 65 0.48 18.45 -9.67
C VAL A 65 1.36 17.29 -10.16
N THR A 66 2.56 17.12 -9.60
CA THR A 66 3.48 16.05 -9.94
C THR A 66 2.99 14.64 -9.59
N ASN A 67 1.86 14.53 -8.89
CA ASN A 67 1.25 13.25 -8.53
C ASN A 67 0.28 12.73 -9.59
N ILE A 68 -0.13 13.56 -10.56
CA ILE A 68 -1.20 13.27 -11.53
C ILE A 68 -0.93 12.00 -12.34
N ASN A 69 0.34 11.72 -12.65
CA ASN A 69 0.72 10.58 -13.47
C ASN A 69 0.56 9.21 -12.79
N ARG A 70 0.28 9.17 -11.45
CA ARG A 70 0.27 7.88 -10.72
C ARG A 70 -0.62 7.81 -9.47
N GLN A 71 -1.06 8.93 -8.91
CA GLN A 71 -1.88 8.94 -7.70
C GLN A 71 -3.35 9.15 -8.04
N LEU A 72 -4.21 8.24 -7.61
CA LEU A 72 -5.64 8.25 -7.92
C LEU A 72 -6.37 9.54 -7.51
N PRO A 73 -6.10 10.18 -6.33
CA PRO A 73 -6.77 11.41 -5.91
C PRO A 73 -6.28 12.65 -6.67
N ALA A 74 -5.15 12.55 -7.40
CA ALA A 74 -4.51 13.69 -8.05
C ALA A 74 -5.23 14.07 -9.35
N LEU A 75 -6.24 14.91 -9.23
CA LEU A 75 -7.01 15.54 -10.30
C LEU A 75 -6.89 17.06 -10.16
N SER A 76 -7.07 17.80 -11.26
CA SER A 76 -6.91 19.27 -11.28
C SER A 76 -7.71 19.99 -10.18
N GLY A 77 -8.93 19.54 -9.88
CA GLY A 77 -9.77 20.12 -8.82
C GLY A 77 -9.41 19.71 -7.37
N ASN A 78 -8.39 18.86 -7.20
CA ASN A 78 -7.99 18.33 -5.89
C ASN A 78 -6.57 18.78 -5.46
N ILE A 79 -5.85 19.52 -6.28
CA ILE A 79 -4.51 20.00 -5.93
C ILE A 79 -4.58 20.87 -4.66
N GLY A 80 -3.66 20.63 -3.72
CA GLY A 80 -3.59 21.29 -2.42
C GLY A 80 -4.53 20.76 -1.35
N LYS A 81 -5.33 19.71 -1.64
CA LYS A 81 -6.16 19.03 -0.62
C LYS A 81 -5.40 17.84 -0.03
N LEU A 82 -5.71 17.47 1.20
CA LEU A 82 -5.16 16.27 1.83
C LEU A 82 -5.56 15.02 1.04
N LYS A 83 -4.59 14.14 0.77
CA LYS A 83 -4.80 12.87 0.03
C LYS A 83 -5.84 12.01 0.72
N THR A 84 -5.77 11.91 2.04
CA THR A 84 -6.66 11.10 2.88
C THR A 84 -8.11 11.59 2.82
N GLU A 85 -8.35 12.89 2.84
CA GLU A 85 -9.70 13.44 2.75
C GLU A 85 -10.36 13.18 1.39
N VAL A 86 -9.59 13.38 0.30
CA VAL A 86 -10.10 13.13 -1.05
C VAL A 86 -10.41 11.65 -1.23
N MET A 87 -9.54 10.77 -0.74
CA MET A 87 -9.78 9.33 -0.80
C MET A 87 -10.92 8.88 0.10
N ALA A 88 -11.13 9.49 1.29
CA ALA A 88 -12.26 9.18 2.15
C ALA A 88 -13.60 9.49 1.48
N LYS A 89 -13.72 10.66 0.84
CA LYS A 89 -14.90 11.02 0.05
C LYS A 89 -15.15 10.01 -1.07
N ARG A 90 -14.09 9.59 -1.75
CA ARG A 90 -14.17 8.58 -2.82
C ARG A 90 -14.61 7.21 -2.30
N VAL A 91 -14.06 6.73 -1.19
CA VAL A 91 -14.50 5.48 -0.54
C VAL A 91 -16.00 5.52 -0.23
N LYS A 92 -16.50 6.63 0.32
CA LYS A 92 -17.93 6.79 0.63
C LYS A 92 -18.83 6.77 -0.61
N LEU A 93 -18.35 7.21 -1.78
CA LEU A 93 -19.09 7.10 -3.04
C LEU A 93 -19.13 5.65 -3.58
N ILE A 94 -18.11 4.85 -3.28
CA ILE A 94 -18.02 3.43 -3.67
C ILE A 94 -18.78 2.55 -2.69
N ASN A 95 -18.50 2.70 -1.40
CA ASN A 95 -19.08 1.96 -0.30
C ASN A 95 -19.57 2.92 0.80
N PRO A 96 -20.81 3.38 0.73
CA PRO A 96 -21.37 4.33 1.71
C PRO A 96 -21.35 3.81 3.15
N GLU A 97 -21.43 2.48 3.34
CA GLU A 97 -21.41 1.84 4.65
C GLU A 97 -20.00 1.72 5.23
N CYS A 98 -18.95 1.81 4.42
CA CYS A 98 -17.56 1.68 4.89
C CYS A 98 -17.24 2.73 5.97
N VAL A 99 -16.76 2.29 7.12
CA VAL A 99 -16.21 3.18 8.15
C VAL A 99 -14.82 3.62 7.69
N VAL A 100 -14.62 4.92 7.51
CA VAL A 100 -13.35 5.50 7.06
C VAL A 100 -12.75 6.31 8.18
N ASN A 101 -11.56 5.92 8.65
CA ASN A 101 -10.78 6.65 9.63
C ASN A 101 -9.58 7.30 8.95
N ILE A 102 -9.32 8.55 9.28
CA ILE A 102 -8.17 9.31 8.81
C ILE A 102 -7.25 9.57 10.00
N ILE A 103 -5.97 9.30 9.82
CA ILE A 103 -4.90 9.73 10.71
C ILE A 103 -4.02 10.66 9.87
N ASP A 104 -4.17 11.96 10.14
CA ASP A 104 -3.43 13.03 9.47
C ASP A 104 -2.07 13.20 10.14
N ASP A 105 -1.19 12.23 9.93
CA ASP A 105 0.15 12.20 10.48
C ASP A 105 1.06 11.25 9.68
N PHE A 106 2.36 11.38 9.86
CA PHE A 106 3.33 10.40 9.41
C PHE A 106 3.59 9.33 10.47
N ILE A 107 3.57 8.07 10.07
CA ILE A 107 4.01 7.01 10.98
C ILE A 107 5.53 7.09 11.18
N SER A 108 5.95 6.93 12.43
CA SER A 108 7.34 6.92 12.87
C SER A 108 7.57 5.83 13.92
N PRO A 109 8.83 5.50 14.27
CA PRO A 109 9.12 4.61 15.38
C PRO A 109 8.50 5.05 16.71
N ASP A 110 8.32 6.36 16.90
CA ASP A 110 7.85 6.93 18.17
C ASP A 110 6.33 6.81 18.35
N ASN A 111 5.55 6.94 17.25
CA ASN A 111 4.08 6.89 17.28
C ASN A 111 3.49 5.56 16.76
N GLN A 112 4.32 4.66 16.21
CA GLN A 112 3.83 3.41 15.58
C GLN A 112 3.01 2.54 16.54
N ALA A 113 3.32 2.54 17.85
CA ALA A 113 2.60 1.77 18.84
C ALA A 113 1.15 2.26 18.99
N GLU A 114 0.94 3.58 19.01
CA GLU A 114 -0.38 4.19 19.08
C GLU A 114 -1.21 3.88 17.83
N TYR A 115 -0.59 3.98 16.64
CA TYR A 115 -1.31 3.85 15.38
C TYR A 115 -1.54 2.41 14.96
N LEU A 116 -0.66 1.46 15.33
CA LEU A 116 -0.77 0.06 14.92
C LEU A 116 -1.55 -0.83 15.90
N ASN A 117 -1.74 -0.41 17.16
CA ASN A 117 -2.49 -1.19 18.17
C ASN A 117 -3.99 -0.88 18.18
N ARG A 118 -4.61 -0.67 17.02
CA ARG A 118 -6.03 -0.33 16.90
C ARG A 118 -6.91 -1.49 16.43
N GLY A 119 -6.42 -2.72 16.54
CA GLY A 119 -7.21 -3.92 16.22
C GLY A 119 -7.45 -4.16 14.74
N TYR A 120 -6.52 -3.78 13.87
CA TYR A 120 -6.62 -4.06 12.44
C TYR A 120 -6.51 -5.55 12.14
N ASP A 121 -7.35 -6.06 11.24
CA ASP A 121 -7.21 -7.42 10.70
C ASP A 121 -5.99 -7.53 9.80
N TYR A 122 -5.62 -6.42 9.12
CA TYR A 122 -4.44 -6.36 8.27
C TYR A 122 -3.89 -4.94 8.13
N VAL A 123 -2.57 -4.82 8.02
CA VAL A 123 -1.86 -3.57 7.71
C VAL A 123 -1.21 -3.68 6.34
N ILE A 124 -1.38 -2.65 5.50
CA ILE A 124 -0.73 -2.53 4.19
C ILE A 124 0.23 -1.35 4.22
N ASP A 125 1.51 -1.66 4.10
CA ASP A 125 2.60 -0.69 4.13
C ASP A 125 2.98 -0.28 2.70
N ALA A 126 2.61 0.95 2.32
CA ALA A 126 2.89 1.55 1.02
C ALA A 126 3.80 2.78 1.09
N ILE A 127 4.55 2.98 2.20
CA ILE A 127 5.54 4.05 2.32
C ILE A 127 6.87 3.68 1.66
N ASP A 128 7.73 4.66 1.43
CA ASP A 128 9.05 4.50 0.80
C ASP A 128 10.24 4.78 1.75
N ASN A 129 9.98 5.23 2.97
CA ASN A 129 11.02 5.47 3.97
C ASN A 129 11.53 4.15 4.56
N VAL A 130 12.80 3.82 4.29
CA VAL A 130 13.44 2.55 4.68
C VAL A 130 13.41 2.32 6.19
N LYS A 131 13.75 3.34 6.98
CA LYS A 131 13.88 3.18 8.46
C LYS A 131 12.53 2.97 9.09
N THR A 132 11.55 3.81 8.74
CA THR A 132 10.17 3.70 9.25
C THR A 132 9.52 2.38 8.81
N LYS A 133 9.68 2.00 7.52
CA LYS A 133 9.19 0.73 6.99
C LYS A 133 9.75 -0.47 7.76
N ALA A 134 11.05 -0.50 8.03
CA ALA A 134 11.68 -1.58 8.77
C ALA A 134 11.20 -1.63 10.24
N ALA A 135 11.11 -0.49 10.92
CA ALA A 135 10.63 -0.39 12.29
C ALA A 135 9.17 -0.88 12.40
N MET A 136 8.30 -0.44 11.50
CA MET A 136 6.90 -0.85 11.43
C MET A 136 6.74 -2.35 11.18
N ILE A 137 7.49 -2.92 10.23
CA ILE A 137 7.49 -4.37 9.97
C ILE A 137 7.93 -5.13 11.23
N ALA A 138 9.00 -4.70 11.89
CA ALA A 138 9.50 -5.33 13.10
C ALA A 138 8.48 -5.23 14.25
N TYR A 139 7.83 -4.08 14.41
CA TYR A 139 6.78 -3.86 15.39
C TYR A 139 5.58 -4.80 15.15
N CYS A 140 5.06 -4.84 13.93
CA CYS A 140 3.95 -5.70 13.57
C CYS A 140 4.27 -7.19 13.82
N LYS A 141 5.48 -7.63 13.46
CA LYS A 141 5.92 -9.02 13.72
C LYS A 141 5.98 -9.37 15.21
N ARG A 142 6.51 -8.49 16.05
CA ARG A 142 6.58 -8.69 17.50
C ARG A 142 5.20 -8.77 18.14
N ASN A 143 4.27 -7.95 17.66
CA ASN A 143 2.93 -7.83 18.21
C ASN A 143 1.89 -8.72 17.49
N LYS A 144 2.33 -9.62 16.59
CA LYS A 144 1.46 -10.53 15.81
C LYS A 144 0.41 -9.81 14.95
N ILE A 145 0.67 -8.58 14.55
CA ILE A 145 -0.15 -7.80 13.62
C ILE A 145 0.18 -8.28 12.20
N LYS A 146 -0.83 -8.67 11.44
CA LYS A 146 -0.65 -9.09 10.04
C LYS A 146 -0.26 -7.89 9.18
N ILE A 147 0.82 -8.00 8.41
CA ILE A 147 1.31 -6.93 7.55
C ILE A 147 1.78 -7.47 6.20
N ILE A 148 1.50 -6.71 5.14
CA ILE A 148 2.14 -6.83 3.83
C ILE A 148 2.89 -5.53 3.55
N THR A 149 4.09 -5.64 3.00
CA THR A 149 4.90 -4.48 2.61
C THR A 149 5.00 -4.38 1.09
N ILE A 150 5.09 -3.18 0.58
CA ILE A 150 5.18 -2.93 -0.86
C ILE A 150 6.52 -2.30 -1.18
N GLY A 151 7.17 -2.82 -2.21
CA GLY A 151 8.45 -2.33 -2.71
C GLY A 151 8.37 -1.05 -3.53
N GLY A 152 9.47 -0.69 -4.15
CA GLY A 152 9.57 0.47 -5.03
C GLY A 152 8.88 0.24 -6.37
N ALA A 153 7.93 1.11 -6.73
CA ALA A 153 7.18 1.04 -7.99
C ALA A 153 7.70 2.02 -9.06
N GLY A 154 8.84 2.66 -8.83
CA GLY A 154 9.51 3.53 -9.79
C GLY A 154 10.51 2.80 -10.67
N GLY A 155 10.79 3.35 -11.88
CA GLY A 155 11.78 2.80 -12.81
C GLY A 155 11.34 1.50 -13.48
N GLN A 156 10.06 1.25 -13.61
CA GLN A 156 9.48 0.02 -14.16
C GLN A 156 8.38 0.33 -15.15
N THR A 157 8.18 -0.55 -16.14
CA THR A 157 7.21 -0.40 -17.23
C THR A 157 6.41 -1.67 -17.52
N ASP A 158 6.88 -2.84 -17.05
CA ASP A 158 6.24 -4.14 -17.31
C ASP A 158 5.49 -4.65 -16.07
N PRO A 159 4.16 -4.51 -16.00
CA PRO A 159 3.37 -4.97 -14.87
C PRO A 159 3.35 -6.51 -14.75
N SER A 160 3.67 -7.25 -15.82
CA SER A 160 3.71 -8.72 -15.76
C SER A 160 4.86 -9.28 -14.91
N LYS A 161 5.83 -8.44 -14.56
CA LYS A 161 6.97 -8.78 -13.69
C LYS A 161 6.69 -8.58 -12.21
N ILE A 162 5.50 -8.08 -11.85
CA ILE A 162 5.12 -7.86 -10.44
C ILE A 162 4.78 -9.22 -9.80
N GLN A 163 5.29 -9.43 -8.60
CA GLN A 163 5.17 -10.68 -7.85
C GLN A 163 4.93 -10.42 -6.37
N ILE A 164 4.46 -11.47 -5.68
CA ILE A 164 4.37 -11.52 -4.22
C ILE A 164 5.26 -12.66 -3.74
N ALA A 165 6.16 -12.34 -2.81
CA ALA A 165 6.96 -13.35 -2.12
C ALA A 165 7.20 -12.94 -0.66
N ASP A 166 7.80 -13.83 0.13
CA ASP A 166 8.34 -13.45 1.43
C ASP A 166 9.41 -12.35 1.26
N LEU A 167 9.38 -11.33 2.11
CA LEU A 167 10.31 -10.20 2.04
C LEU A 167 11.78 -10.64 2.00
N SER A 168 12.13 -11.75 2.67
CA SER A 168 13.48 -12.30 2.64
C SER A 168 13.94 -12.80 1.25
N LYS A 169 12.99 -13.03 0.34
CA LYS A 169 13.19 -13.62 -0.99
C LYS A 169 13.02 -12.63 -2.14
N THR A 170 12.69 -11.37 -1.87
CA THR A 170 12.52 -10.35 -2.90
C THR A 170 13.86 -10.02 -3.60
N ILE A 171 13.80 -9.75 -4.89
CA ILE A 171 14.95 -9.43 -5.76
C ILE A 171 14.66 -8.15 -6.56
N GLN A 172 15.67 -7.56 -7.19
CA GLN A 172 15.58 -6.41 -8.11
C GLN A 172 14.89 -5.15 -7.51
N ASP A 173 14.73 -5.08 -6.19
CA ASP A 173 14.09 -3.97 -5.49
C ASP A 173 15.06 -3.35 -4.47
N PRO A 174 15.66 -2.18 -4.76
CA PRO A 174 16.61 -1.52 -3.88
C PRO A 174 15.99 -1.06 -2.55
N LEU A 175 14.71 -0.65 -2.54
CA LEU A 175 14.01 -0.27 -1.33
C LEU A 175 13.92 -1.46 -0.37
N LEU A 176 13.37 -2.58 -0.84
CA LEU A 176 13.25 -3.78 -0.02
C LEU A 176 14.60 -4.41 0.35
N ALA A 177 15.63 -4.27 -0.51
CA ALA A 177 16.98 -4.69 -0.17
C ALA A 177 17.54 -3.93 1.04
N LYS A 178 17.38 -2.60 1.07
CA LYS A 178 17.76 -1.76 2.21
C LYS A 178 16.93 -2.11 3.46
N VAL A 179 15.62 -2.32 3.31
CA VAL A 179 14.73 -2.74 4.41
C VAL A 179 15.18 -4.07 5.01
N ARG A 180 15.49 -5.08 4.17
CA ARG A 180 16.04 -6.37 4.66
C ARG A 180 17.35 -6.20 5.44
N SER A 181 18.23 -5.32 4.95
CA SER A 181 19.50 -5.02 5.63
C SER A 181 19.26 -4.43 7.04
N VAL A 182 18.39 -3.42 7.14
CA VAL A 182 18.02 -2.80 8.43
C VAL A 182 17.34 -3.80 9.37
N LEU A 183 16.39 -4.60 8.86
CA LEU A 183 15.71 -5.64 9.66
C LEU A 183 16.68 -6.65 10.26
N ARG A 184 17.70 -7.07 9.49
CA ARG A 184 18.73 -7.99 9.97
C ARG A 184 19.68 -7.35 10.98
N LYS A 185 20.10 -6.10 10.70
CA LYS A 185 21.07 -5.37 11.51
C LYS A 185 20.47 -4.91 12.85
N ASP A 186 19.29 -4.28 12.81
CA ASP A 186 18.77 -3.49 13.92
C ASP A 186 17.60 -4.16 14.65
N PHE A 187 16.95 -5.18 14.02
CA PHE A 187 15.73 -5.79 14.54
C PHE A 187 15.82 -7.32 14.73
N ASN A 188 17.01 -7.91 14.64
CA ASN A 188 17.28 -9.33 14.87
C ASN A 188 16.52 -10.29 13.93
N PHE A 189 16.22 -9.86 12.71
CA PHE A 189 15.70 -10.77 11.69
C PHE A 189 16.78 -11.74 11.24
N THR A 190 16.38 -12.96 10.87
CA THR A 190 17.31 -14.05 10.55
C THR A 190 18.28 -13.67 9.43
N GLN A 191 19.57 -13.98 9.66
CA GLN A 191 20.62 -13.88 8.63
C GLN A 191 20.64 -15.11 7.71
N ASN A 192 20.01 -16.23 8.13
CA ASN A 192 19.99 -17.45 7.34
C ASN A 192 19.12 -17.27 6.09
N PRO A 193 19.70 -17.39 4.87
CA PRO A 193 18.97 -17.16 3.62
C PRO A 193 17.87 -18.20 3.34
N GLN A 194 17.90 -19.36 4.00
CA GLN A 194 16.87 -20.40 3.88
C GLN A 194 15.62 -20.08 4.73
N ARG A 195 15.74 -19.27 5.76
CA ARG A 195 14.61 -18.92 6.64
C ARG A 195 13.84 -17.72 6.09
N LYS A 196 12.52 -17.79 6.19
CA LYS A 196 11.61 -16.71 5.82
C LYS A 196 11.47 -15.67 6.94
N PHE A 197 11.17 -14.43 6.58
CA PHE A 197 10.75 -13.40 7.54
C PHE A 197 9.28 -13.55 7.94
N ALA A 198 8.52 -14.32 7.17
CA ALA A 198 7.07 -14.47 7.30
C ALA A 198 6.35 -13.11 7.22
N VAL A 199 6.77 -12.31 6.25
CA VAL A 199 6.17 -11.03 5.83
C VAL A 199 6.01 -11.09 4.32
N ASP A 200 4.78 -11.03 3.83
CA ASP A 200 4.52 -10.94 2.40
C ASP A 200 4.99 -9.57 1.86
N ALA A 201 5.59 -9.57 0.68
CA ALA A 201 6.06 -8.35 0.01
C ALA A 201 5.66 -8.35 -1.47
N VAL A 202 5.16 -7.23 -1.96
CA VAL A 202 4.93 -6.98 -3.40
C VAL A 202 6.17 -6.31 -3.97
N PHE A 203 6.69 -6.84 -5.06
CA PHE A 203 7.88 -6.32 -5.75
C PHE A 203 7.84 -6.67 -7.24
N SER A 204 8.73 -6.07 -8.04
CA SER A 204 8.91 -6.46 -9.43
C SER A 204 10.26 -7.13 -9.63
N THR A 205 10.30 -8.12 -10.53
CA THR A 205 11.54 -8.75 -11.00
C THR A 205 12.18 -8.01 -12.17
N GLN A 206 11.54 -6.93 -12.65
CA GLN A 206 12.10 -6.10 -13.71
C GLN A 206 13.33 -5.35 -13.21
N PRO A 207 14.47 -5.37 -13.92
CA PRO A 207 15.58 -4.45 -13.66
C PRO A 207 15.12 -3.00 -13.79
N LEU A 208 15.61 -2.13 -12.92
CA LEU A 208 15.22 -0.71 -12.92
C LEU A 208 15.70 -0.01 -14.19
N ILE A 209 14.84 0.79 -14.77
CA ILE A 209 15.15 1.72 -15.85
C ILE A 209 15.59 3.03 -15.25
N PHE A 210 16.84 3.40 -15.45
CA PHE A 210 17.37 4.68 -15.01
C PHE A 210 17.06 5.77 -16.04
N PRO A 211 16.73 7.00 -15.60
CA PRO A 211 16.58 8.13 -16.52
C PRO A 211 17.83 8.30 -17.37
N LYS A 212 17.68 8.49 -18.68
CA LYS A 212 18.81 8.92 -19.54
C LYS A 212 19.17 10.34 -19.11
N MET A 213 20.41 10.54 -18.69
CA MET A 213 20.91 11.86 -18.33
C MET A 213 21.00 12.71 -19.59
N GLY A 214 20.20 13.80 -19.66
CA GLY A 214 20.43 14.87 -20.61
C GLY A 214 21.69 15.65 -20.20
N GLU A 215 22.47 16.11 -21.14
CA GLU A 215 23.61 17.01 -20.90
C GLU A 215 23.11 18.21 -20.11
N GLY A 216 23.55 18.39 -18.86
CA GLY A 216 23.27 19.55 -18.02
C GLY A 216 22.53 19.34 -16.69
N CYS A 217 22.15 18.11 -16.32
CA CYS A 217 21.60 17.85 -14.99
C CYS A 217 22.66 17.36 -14.00
N GLU A 218 23.01 18.18 -13.02
CA GLU A 218 23.80 17.74 -11.86
C GLU A 218 23.03 16.69 -11.07
N VAL A 219 23.68 15.53 -10.87
CA VAL A 219 23.15 14.43 -10.04
C VAL A 219 23.19 14.88 -8.58
N SER A 220 22.04 15.20 -7.98
CA SER A 220 22.00 15.22 -6.53
C SER A 220 22.20 13.79 -6.01
N ALA A 221 23.14 13.59 -5.09
CA ALA A 221 23.55 12.30 -4.52
C ALA A 221 22.44 11.56 -3.75
N THR A 222 21.23 12.11 -3.67
CA THR A 222 20.04 11.54 -3.05
C THR A 222 18.96 11.35 -4.11
N MET A 223 18.94 10.15 -4.74
CA MET A 223 17.81 9.72 -5.56
C MET A 223 16.59 9.45 -4.66
N ASN A 224 15.76 10.46 -4.48
CA ASN A 224 14.44 10.33 -3.88
C ASN A 224 13.42 10.01 -4.99
N CYS A 225 12.30 9.35 -4.65
CA CYS A 225 11.22 9.04 -5.59
C CYS A 225 10.68 10.29 -6.33
N ALA A 226 10.91 11.50 -5.81
CA ALA A 226 10.54 12.75 -6.44
C ALA A 226 11.50 13.17 -7.57
N ASN A 227 12.79 12.78 -7.52
CA ASN A 227 13.84 13.28 -8.43
C ASN A 227 14.64 12.17 -9.15
N GLY A 228 14.35 10.88 -8.93
CA GLY A 228 15.23 9.80 -9.40
C GLY A 228 14.63 8.88 -10.47
N PHE A 229 13.49 8.28 -10.19
CA PHE A 229 12.86 7.32 -11.09
C PHE A 229 11.52 7.82 -11.58
N GLY A 230 11.25 7.67 -12.89
CA GLY A 230 9.90 7.82 -13.43
C GLY A 230 8.98 6.76 -12.84
N ALA A 231 7.69 7.07 -12.73
CA ALA A 231 6.65 6.14 -12.30
C ALA A 231 5.45 6.23 -13.23
N ALA A 232 4.78 5.11 -13.44
CA ALA A 232 3.61 5.01 -14.30
C ALA A 232 2.45 4.36 -13.54
N THR A 233 1.23 4.83 -13.81
CA THR A 233 -0.01 4.32 -13.17
C THR A 233 -0.13 2.80 -13.32
N MET A 234 0.19 2.23 -14.48
CA MET A 234 0.09 0.80 -14.74
C MET A 234 0.93 -0.04 -13.76
N ILE A 235 2.04 0.49 -13.30
CA ILE A 235 2.89 -0.19 -12.31
C ILE A 235 2.37 0.07 -10.91
N THR A 236 2.18 1.33 -10.53
CA THR A 236 1.80 1.70 -9.16
C THR A 236 0.43 1.12 -8.78
N ALA A 237 -0.55 1.16 -9.69
CA ALA A 237 -1.86 0.56 -9.48
C ALA A 237 -1.76 -0.97 -9.34
N THR A 238 -1.00 -1.64 -10.20
CA THR A 238 -0.85 -3.10 -10.17
C THR A 238 -0.16 -3.56 -8.88
N PHE A 239 0.85 -2.84 -8.38
CA PHE A 239 1.42 -3.12 -7.06
C PHE A 239 0.35 -3.07 -5.95
N GLY A 240 -0.52 -2.06 -5.99
CA GLY A 240 -1.63 -1.93 -5.05
C GLY A 240 -2.63 -3.09 -5.17
N PHE A 241 -3.00 -3.49 -6.38
CA PHE A 241 -3.94 -4.59 -6.62
C PHE A 241 -3.38 -5.94 -6.19
N PHE A 242 -2.09 -6.21 -6.41
CA PHE A 242 -1.44 -7.41 -5.90
C PHE A 242 -1.45 -7.46 -4.38
N ALA A 243 -1.18 -6.35 -3.71
CA ALA A 243 -1.24 -6.27 -2.25
C ALA A 243 -2.65 -6.58 -1.73
N VAL A 244 -3.68 -5.95 -2.32
CA VAL A 244 -5.09 -6.16 -1.91
C VAL A 244 -5.54 -7.60 -2.20
N SER A 245 -5.20 -8.16 -3.35
CA SER A 245 -5.49 -9.56 -3.66
C SER A 245 -4.94 -10.50 -2.59
N ARG A 246 -3.68 -10.32 -2.18
CA ARG A 246 -3.07 -11.13 -1.10
C ARG A 246 -3.77 -10.91 0.25
N VAL A 247 -4.13 -9.66 0.58
CA VAL A 247 -4.82 -9.34 1.83
C VAL A 247 -6.20 -10.00 1.88
N ILE A 248 -6.98 -9.91 0.80
CA ILE A 248 -8.29 -10.57 0.70
C ILE A 248 -8.15 -12.08 0.91
N ASP A 249 -7.20 -12.74 0.22
CA ASP A 249 -6.91 -14.16 0.43
C ASP A 249 -6.63 -14.53 1.88
N LYS A 250 -5.99 -13.63 2.64
CA LYS A 250 -5.66 -13.84 4.05
C LYS A 250 -6.81 -13.53 5.01
N LEU A 251 -7.69 -12.61 4.64
CA LEU A 251 -8.90 -12.27 5.42
C LEU A 251 -9.97 -13.37 5.31
N LEU A 252 -9.99 -14.08 4.19
CA LEU A 252 -11.01 -15.10 3.89
C LEU A 252 -10.65 -16.49 4.39
N LYS A 253 -9.42 -16.73 4.80
CA LYS A 253 -8.94 -17.96 5.45
C LYS A 253 -9.15 -17.93 6.95
#